data_c8c06dcb70ddb29623b191bf43a0ce04
#
_entry.id   c8c06dcb70ddb29623b191bf43a0ce04
#
_cell.length_a   1.000
_cell.length_b   1.000
_cell.length_c   1.000
_cell.angle_alpha   90.00
_cell.angle_beta   90.00
_cell.angle_gamma   90.00
#
_symmetry.space_group_name_H-M   'P 1'
#
loop_
_entity.id
_entity.type
_entity.pdbx_description
1 polymer ?
#
loop_
_entity_poly.entity_id
_entity_poly.type
_entity_poly.pdbx_seq_one_letter_code
_entity_poly.pdbx_strand_id
1 'polypeptide(L)'
;MRNDTRLLPAGMVLAGLALALALVFALAGCQTVPVSPAPSVSWSVRRPELQALGRFGLNGRVAVAVGNQGFNAGLRWTQSAAVTQLALTGPLGAGGVEITANGDDLSVVTSNGKRLGNTAARMQLEDKLGFEPPLASLRYWVLGVPDPAAPAAVQLDSQQRVTQLTQNGWQIDYTAYMPVGAEWLPRLLTLRRQDVRVRMVVDGWQL
;
A
#
# COMPACT_ATOMS: atom_id res chain seq x y z
N MET A 1 67.24 43.32 23.17
CA MET A 1 65.95 42.70 22.76
C MET A 1 66.28 41.50 21.94
N ARG A 2 66.11 40.28 22.49
CA ARG A 2 66.41 38.99 21.81
C ARG A 2 65.08 38.45 21.25
N ASN A 3 64.97 38.34 19.94
CA ASN A 3 63.86 37.65 19.29
C ASN A 3 64.16 36.15 19.25
N ASP A 4 63.55 35.39 20.12
CA ASP A 4 63.57 33.94 20.04
C ASP A 4 62.45 33.47 19.10
N THR A 5 62.74 33.32 17.82
CA THR A 5 61.91 32.65 16.83
C THR A 5 62.02 31.14 17.07
N ARG A 6 61.08 30.53 17.82
CA ARG A 6 61.03 29.09 17.96
C ARG A 6 60.51 28.46 16.67
N LEU A 7 61.41 27.85 15.93
CA LEU A 7 61.09 27.01 14.76
C LEU A 7 60.42 25.73 15.28
N LEU A 8 59.15 25.54 14.91
CA LEU A 8 58.44 24.29 15.15
C LEU A 8 59.15 23.17 14.38
N PRO A 9 59.32 21.96 14.99
CA PRO A 9 60.00 20.84 14.33
C PRO A 9 59.16 20.37 13.12
N ALA A 10 59.82 20.22 11.98
CA ALA A 10 59.24 19.85 10.69
C ALA A 10 58.35 18.58 10.77
N GLY A 11 58.59 17.70 11.72
CA GLY A 11 57.78 16.50 11.98
C GLY A 11 56.35 16.78 12.46
N MET A 12 56.12 17.87 13.23
CA MET A 12 54.76 18.21 13.69
C MET A 12 53.91 18.81 12.57
N VAL A 13 54.51 19.50 11.61
CA VAL A 13 53.76 20.04 10.47
C VAL A 13 53.35 18.93 9.51
N LEU A 14 54.20 17.93 9.28
CA LEU A 14 53.89 16.78 8.45
C LEU A 14 52.80 15.89 9.09
N ALA A 15 52.81 15.69 10.42
CA ALA A 15 51.80 14.92 11.12
C ALA A 15 50.42 15.62 11.09
N GLY A 16 50.40 16.94 11.21
CA GLY A 16 49.17 17.73 11.11
C GLY A 16 48.55 17.69 9.70
N LEU A 17 49.40 17.74 8.66
CA LEU A 17 48.94 17.66 7.26
C LEU A 17 48.36 16.28 6.91
N ALA A 18 48.98 15.19 7.41
CA ALA A 18 48.50 13.83 7.22
C ALA A 18 47.14 13.57 7.92
N LEU A 19 46.98 14.14 9.12
CA LEU A 19 45.71 14.01 9.87
C LEU A 19 44.59 14.81 9.22
N ALA A 20 44.89 16.02 8.68
CA ALA A 20 43.92 16.82 7.95
C ALA A 20 43.48 16.15 6.64
N LEU A 21 44.42 15.52 5.92
CA LEU A 21 44.11 14.77 4.68
C LEU A 21 43.23 13.51 4.96
N ALA A 22 43.50 12.82 6.06
CA ALA A 22 42.69 11.65 6.47
C ALA A 22 41.24 12.04 6.86
N LEU A 23 41.06 13.22 7.47
CA LEU A 23 39.73 13.72 7.85
C LEU A 23 38.88 14.10 6.62
N VAL A 24 39.50 14.59 5.55
CA VAL A 24 38.81 14.97 4.30
C VAL A 24 38.32 13.70 3.56
N PHE A 25 39.09 12.60 3.61
CA PHE A 25 38.65 11.32 3.02
C PHE A 25 37.50 10.63 3.81
N ALA A 26 37.40 10.86 5.11
CA ALA A 26 36.33 10.28 5.91
C ALA A 26 34.95 10.92 5.67
N LEU A 27 34.88 12.14 5.13
CA LEU A 27 33.63 12.85 4.80
C LEU A 27 33.09 12.54 3.41
N ALA A 28 33.84 11.85 2.54
CA ALA A 28 33.42 11.49 1.19
C ALA A 28 32.56 10.21 1.10
N GLY A 29 32.24 9.57 2.22
CA GLY A 29 31.74 8.18 2.29
C GLY A 29 30.24 7.96 2.34
N CYS A 30 29.36 8.90 1.98
CA CYS A 30 27.93 8.63 1.84
C CYS A 30 27.32 9.44 0.70
N GLN A 31 27.76 9.18 -0.52
CA GLN A 31 26.94 9.55 -1.68
C GLN A 31 25.90 8.47 -1.88
N THR A 32 24.68 8.70 -1.39
CA THR A 32 23.51 7.96 -1.87
C THR A 32 23.40 8.24 -3.37
N VAL A 33 23.75 7.24 -4.17
CA VAL A 33 23.49 7.28 -5.62
C VAL A 33 21.99 7.53 -5.78
N PRO A 34 21.56 8.64 -6.40
CA PRO A 34 20.16 8.83 -6.70
C PRO A 34 19.76 7.69 -7.63
N VAL A 35 18.89 6.80 -7.14
CA VAL A 35 18.25 5.79 -7.98
C VAL A 35 17.46 6.59 -9.00
N SER A 36 17.94 6.61 -10.25
CA SER A 36 17.21 7.19 -11.36
C SER A 36 15.86 6.48 -11.41
N PRO A 37 14.72 7.19 -11.29
CA PRO A 37 13.44 6.54 -11.39
C PRO A 37 13.39 5.79 -12.73
N ALA A 38 13.06 4.50 -12.69
CA ALA A 38 12.82 3.74 -13.91
C ALA A 38 11.82 4.54 -14.78
N PRO A 39 11.98 4.56 -16.13
CA PRO A 39 11.07 5.29 -17.00
C PRO A 39 9.64 4.84 -16.68
N SER A 40 8.82 5.78 -16.26
CA SER A 40 7.43 5.50 -15.86
C SER A 40 6.66 5.07 -17.10
N VAL A 41 6.20 3.81 -17.12
CA VAL A 41 5.27 3.35 -18.14
C VAL A 41 4.00 4.19 -18.03
N SER A 42 3.52 4.70 -19.17
CA SER A 42 2.32 5.55 -19.21
C SER A 42 1.14 4.87 -18.52
N TRP A 43 0.35 5.64 -17.78
CA TRP A 43 -0.90 5.19 -17.19
C TRP A 43 -1.85 4.53 -18.20
N SER A 44 -1.91 5.06 -19.42
CA SER A 44 -2.76 4.51 -20.49
C SER A 44 -2.38 3.09 -20.89
N VAL A 45 -1.13 2.69 -20.73
CA VAL A 45 -0.64 1.32 -20.98
C VAL A 45 -0.84 0.46 -19.74
N ARG A 46 -0.44 0.93 -18.56
CA ARG A 46 -0.50 0.16 -17.31
C ARG A 46 -1.93 -0.16 -16.86
N ARG A 47 -2.85 0.78 -17.05
CA ARG A 47 -4.24 0.62 -16.61
C ARG A 47 -4.89 -0.66 -17.15
N PRO A 48 -4.94 -0.91 -18.47
CA PRO A 48 -5.58 -2.14 -18.98
C PRO A 48 -4.84 -3.41 -18.54
N GLU A 49 -3.53 -3.39 -18.40
CA GLU A 49 -2.74 -4.54 -17.92
C GLU A 49 -3.10 -4.89 -16.48
N LEU A 50 -3.16 -3.90 -15.58
CA LEU A 50 -3.58 -4.11 -14.19
C LEU A 50 -5.06 -4.48 -14.07
N GLN A 51 -5.93 -3.94 -14.92
CA GLN A 51 -7.35 -4.33 -14.98
C GLN A 51 -7.54 -5.77 -15.45
N ALA A 52 -6.67 -6.26 -16.33
CA ALA A 52 -6.67 -7.63 -16.83
C ALA A 52 -6.01 -8.62 -15.86
N LEU A 53 -5.36 -8.14 -14.79
CA LEU A 53 -4.68 -9.00 -13.81
C LEU A 53 -5.70 -9.88 -13.09
N GLY A 54 -5.81 -11.12 -13.54
CA GLY A 54 -6.79 -12.08 -13.04
C GLY A 54 -6.36 -12.82 -11.78
N ARG A 55 -5.08 -12.76 -11.39
CA ARG A 55 -4.54 -13.46 -10.21
C ARG A 55 -3.59 -12.58 -9.46
N PHE A 56 -3.82 -12.44 -8.17
CA PHE A 56 -2.90 -11.83 -7.23
C PHE A 56 -3.24 -12.23 -5.80
N GLY A 57 -2.28 -12.10 -4.93
CA GLY A 57 -2.45 -12.19 -3.49
C GLY A 57 -1.88 -10.97 -2.80
N LEU A 58 -2.43 -10.63 -1.65
CA LEU A 58 -1.83 -9.67 -0.74
C LEU A 58 -2.08 -10.06 0.71
N ASN A 59 -1.19 -9.60 1.55
CA ASN A 59 -1.36 -9.61 2.99
C ASN A 59 -1.13 -8.21 3.54
N GLY A 60 -1.82 -7.89 4.63
CA GLY A 60 -1.76 -6.57 5.19
C GLY A 60 -2.69 -6.38 6.37
N ARG A 61 -3.12 -5.15 6.56
CA ARG A 61 -4.00 -4.75 7.65
C ARG A 61 -5.06 -3.79 7.14
N VAL A 62 -6.24 -3.91 7.69
CA VAL A 62 -7.36 -3.02 7.40
C VAL A 62 -7.89 -2.40 8.70
N ALA A 63 -8.20 -1.11 8.63
CA ALA A 63 -8.92 -0.38 9.65
C ALA A 63 -10.21 0.16 9.02
N VAL A 64 -11.34 -0.17 9.62
CA VAL A 64 -12.67 0.30 9.21
C VAL A 64 -13.20 1.22 10.28
N ALA A 65 -13.75 2.36 9.89
CA ALA A 65 -14.47 3.27 10.77
C ALA A 65 -15.78 3.69 10.09
N VAL A 66 -16.88 3.67 10.85
CA VAL A 66 -18.20 4.11 10.44
C VAL A 66 -18.76 4.97 11.58
N GLY A 67 -18.91 6.26 11.34
CA GLY A 67 -19.23 7.21 12.40
C GLY A 67 -18.20 7.14 13.55
N ASN A 68 -18.69 6.82 14.75
CA ASN A 68 -17.87 6.70 15.97
C ASN A 68 -17.43 5.25 16.28
N GLN A 69 -17.77 4.30 15.43
CA GLN A 69 -17.41 2.90 15.60
C GLN A 69 -16.30 2.51 14.64
N GLY A 70 -15.51 1.49 15.01
CA GLY A 70 -14.47 1.00 14.13
C GLY A 70 -13.78 -0.24 14.67
N PHE A 71 -13.07 -0.91 13.78
CA PHE A 71 -12.25 -2.06 14.12
C PHE A 71 -10.99 -2.12 13.25
N ASN A 72 -10.02 -2.92 13.71
CA ASN A 72 -8.82 -3.25 12.97
C ASN A 72 -8.74 -4.77 12.78
N ALA A 73 -8.24 -5.21 11.64
CA ALA A 73 -8.04 -6.62 11.35
C ALA A 73 -6.78 -6.84 10.51
N GLY A 74 -6.15 -8.00 10.67
CA GLY A 74 -5.26 -8.55 9.67
C GLY A 74 -6.05 -8.90 8.42
N LEU A 75 -5.46 -8.71 7.25
CA LEU A 75 -6.08 -8.97 5.95
C LEU A 75 -5.19 -9.93 5.16
N ARG A 76 -5.78 -11.01 4.66
CA ARG A 76 -5.25 -11.80 3.56
C ARG A 76 -6.27 -11.79 2.43
N TRP A 77 -5.81 -11.50 1.24
CA TRP A 77 -6.62 -11.47 0.04
C TRP A 77 -6.01 -12.38 -1.02
N THR A 78 -6.83 -13.21 -1.60
CA THR A 78 -6.49 -13.98 -2.81
C THR A 78 -7.52 -13.67 -3.89
N GLN A 79 -7.05 -13.27 -5.05
CA GLN A 79 -7.85 -13.09 -6.24
C GLN A 79 -7.52 -14.19 -7.25
N SER A 80 -8.53 -14.86 -7.78
CA SER A 80 -8.36 -15.86 -8.85
C SER A 80 -9.52 -15.71 -9.85
N ALA A 81 -9.24 -15.12 -11.00
CA ALA A 81 -10.23 -14.74 -12.00
C ALA A 81 -11.37 -13.90 -11.37
N ALA A 82 -12.61 -14.36 -11.40
CA ALA A 82 -13.75 -13.69 -10.81
C ALA A 82 -13.88 -13.91 -9.28
N VAL A 83 -13.12 -14.86 -8.72
CA VAL A 83 -13.24 -15.24 -7.30
C VAL A 83 -12.34 -14.37 -6.43
N THR A 84 -12.96 -13.66 -5.50
CA THR A 84 -12.31 -12.90 -4.42
C THR A 84 -12.43 -13.68 -3.13
N GLN A 85 -11.31 -13.94 -2.46
CA GLN A 85 -11.29 -14.53 -1.12
C GLN A 85 -10.58 -13.57 -0.17
N LEU A 86 -11.27 -13.16 0.89
CA LEU A 86 -10.75 -12.30 1.94
C LEU A 86 -10.80 -13.04 3.27
N ALA A 87 -9.69 -13.12 3.97
CA ALA A 87 -9.64 -13.54 5.35
C ALA A 87 -9.30 -12.33 6.24
N LEU A 88 -10.21 -11.97 7.12
CA LEU A 88 -10.02 -10.93 8.13
C LEU A 88 -9.79 -11.61 9.48
N THR A 89 -8.72 -11.24 10.17
CA THR A 89 -8.37 -11.80 11.48
C THR A 89 -8.30 -10.68 12.50
N GLY A 90 -9.04 -10.81 13.59
CA GLY A 90 -9.07 -9.84 14.68
C GLY A 90 -7.72 -9.71 15.40
N PRO A 91 -7.57 -8.72 16.29
CA PRO A 91 -6.37 -8.53 17.08
C PRO A 91 -5.97 -9.80 17.85
N LEU A 92 -4.65 -10.09 17.89
CA LEU A 92 -4.09 -11.28 18.55
C LEU A 92 -4.63 -12.62 18.03
N GLY A 93 -5.21 -12.65 16.80
CA GLY A 93 -5.79 -13.85 16.23
C GLY A 93 -7.17 -14.20 16.77
N ALA A 94 -7.76 -13.36 17.61
CA ALA A 94 -9.08 -13.58 18.18
C ALA A 94 -10.17 -13.29 17.15
N GLY A 95 -10.98 -14.31 16.87
CA GLY A 95 -12.04 -14.21 15.89
C GLY A 95 -11.52 -14.12 14.45
N GLY A 96 -12.44 -14.12 13.52
CA GLY A 96 -12.11 -13.97 12.12
C GLY A 96 -13.34 -14.15 11.25
N VAL A 97 -13.21 -13.74 10.01
CA VAL A 97 -14.23 -13.96 9.00
C VAL A 97 -13.55 -14.23 7.67
N GLU A 98 -14.03 -15.25 6.97
CA GLU A 98 -13.67 -15.53 5.59
C GLU A 98 -14.82 -15.13 4.68
N ILE A 99 -14.52 -14.32 3.68
CA ILE A 99 -15.47 -13.82 2.69
C ILE A 99 -15.04 -14.37 1.34
N THR A 100 -15.95 -15.03 0.64
CA THR A 100 -15.74 -15.47 -0.74
C THR A 100 -16.83 -14.84 -1.61
N ALA A 101 -16.41 -14.12 -2.65
CA ALA A 101 -17.29 -13.53 -3.64
C ALA A 101 -16.93 -14.04 -5.04
N ASN A 102 -17.96 -14.39 -5.85
CA ASN A 102 -17.82 -14.79 -7.24
C ASN A 102 -19.02 -14.25 -8.04
N GLY A 103 -18.83 -13.12 -8.73
CA GLY A 103 -19.94 -12.38 -9.29
C GLY A 103 -20.95 -11.97 -8.21
N ASP A 104 -22.19 -12.38 -8.35
CA ASP A 104 -23.27 -12.11 -7.38
C ASP A 104 -23.28 -13.06 -6.18
N ASP A 105 -22.56 -14.18 -6.27
CA ASP A 105 -22.47 -15.15 -5.19
C ASP A 105 -21.55 -14.64 -4.08
N LEU A 106 -22.05 -14.64 -2.85
CA LEU A 106 -21.34 -14.23 -1.65
C LEU A 106 -21.47 -15.30 -0.56
N SER A 107 -20.36 -15.69 0.01
CA SER A 107 -20.29 -16.59 1.17
C SER A 107 -19.46 -15.97 2.28
N VAL A 108 -19.92 -16.09 3.50
CA VAL A 108 -19.21 -15.65 4.71
C VAL A 108 -19.12 -16.82 5.67
N VAL A 109 -17.91 -17.12 6.13
CA VAL A 109 -17.66 -18.10 7.20
C VAL A 109 -17.10 -17.36 8.41
N THR A 110 -17.79 -17.46 9.53
CA THR A 110 -17.38 -16.81 10.78
C THR A 110 -16.44 -17.71 11.59
N SER A 111 -15.73 -17.14 12.55
CA SER A 111 -14.77 -17.87 13.40
C SER A 111 -15.34 -19.06 14.17
N ASN A 112 -16.65 -19.08 14.43
CA ASN A 112 -17.35 -20.22 15.05
C ASN A 112 -17.83 -21.27 14.03
N GLY A 113 -17.39 -21.15 12.76
CA GLY A 113 -17.71 -22.10 11.69
C GLY A 113 -19.09 -21.90 11.05
N LYS A 114 -19.88 -20.90 11.46
CA LYS A 114 -21.17 -20.61 10.83
C LYS A 114 -20.94 -20.13 9.39
N ARG A 115 -21.59 -20.80 8.44
CA ARG A 115 -21.56 -20.44 7.01
C ARG A 115 -22.86 -19.76 6.62
N LEU A 116 -22.74 -18.63 5.94
CA LEU A 116 -23.83 -17.83 5.42
C LEU A 116 -23.61 -17.65 3.91
N GLY A 117 -24.67 -17.66 3.12
CA GLY A 117 -24.64 -17.42 1.68
C GLY A 117 -25.53 -16.25 1.28
N ASN A 118 -25.16 -15.63 0.17
CA ASN A 118 -25.88 -14.56 -0.54
C ASN A 118 -26.54 -13.51 0.39
N THR A 119 -27.85 -13.45 0.46
CA THR A 119 -28.58 -12.44 1.24
C THR A 119 -28.19 -12.45 2.72
N ALA A 120 -28.10 -13.63 3.36
CA ALA A 120 -27.68 -13.72 4.75
C ALA A 120 -26.24 -13.27 4.96
N ALA A 121 -25.36 -13.52 4.00
CA ALA A 121 -23.97 -13.04 4.01
C ALA A 121 -23.90 -11.51 3.88
N ARG A 122 -24.67 -10.91 2.97
CA ARG A 122 -24.75 -9.43 2.80
C ARG A 122 -25.24 -8.76 4.08
N MET A 123 -26.36 -9.24 4.65
CA MET A 123 -26.89 -8.72 5.90
C MET A 123 -25.87 -8.83 7.06
N GLN A 124 -25.16 -9.97 7.15
CA GLN A 124 -24.13 -10.17 8.18
C GLN A 124 -22.95 -9.21 8.01
N LEU A 125 -22.50 -8.96 6.76
CA LEU A 125 -21.43 -8.01 6.48
C LEU A 125 -21.88 -6.58 6.80
N GLU A 126 -23.08 -6.19 6.37
CA GLU A 126 -23.64 -4.88 6.65
C GLU A 126 -23.80 -4.65 8.17
N ASP A 127 -24.31 -5.64 8.91
CA ASP A 127 -24.42 -5.58 10.38
C ASP A 127 -23.06 -5.38 11.06
N LYS A 128 -22.01 -6.08 10.58
CA LYS A 128 -20.68 -6.06 11.18
C LYS A 128 -19.81 -4.90 10.73
N LEU A 129 -19.94 -4.48 9.48
CA LEU A 129 -19.13 -3.42 8.90
C LEU A 129 -19.81 -2.06 8.95
N GLY A 130 -21.15 -2.02 9.09
CA GLY A 130 -21.97 -0.81 9.00
C GLY A 130 -22.22 -0.34 7.57
N PHE A 131 -21.76 -1.10 6.56
CA PHE A 131 -21.96 -0.82 5.15
C PHE A 131 -21.76 -2.08 4.30
N GLU A 132 -22.29 -2.10 3.09
CA GLU A 132 -22.02 -3.15 2.11
C GLU A 132 -20.69 -2.85 1.38
N PRO A 133 -19.65 -3.71 1.52
CA PRO A 133 -18.38 -3.49 0.85
C PRO A 133 -18.49 -3.73 -0.66
N PRO A 134 -17.97 -2.82 -1.50
CA PRO A 134 -18.06 -2.91 -2.96
C PRO A 134 -17.01 -3.90 -3.52
N LEU A 135 -17.13 -5.19 -3.20
CA LEU A 135 -16.11 -6.21 -3.47
C LEU A 135 -15.74 -6.30 -4.97
N ALA A 136 -16.71 -6.12 -5.86
CA ALA A 136 -16.49 -6.15 -7.30
C ALA A 136 -15.54 -5.03 -7.78
N SER A 137 -15.73 -3.82 -7.29
CA SER A 137 -14.86 -2.67 -7.62
C SER A 137 -13.57 -2.68 -6.81
N LEU A 138 -13.62 -3.17 -5.57
CA LEU A 138 -12.49 -3.17 -4.64
C LEU A 138 -11.29 -3.96 -5.19
N ARG A 139 -11.53 -5.04 -5.95
CA ARG A 139 -10.47 -5.83 -6.61
C ARG A 139 -9.61 -5.00 -7.57
N TYR A 140 -10.19 -3.98 -8.18
CA TYR A 140 -9.50 -3.05 -9.08
C TYR A 140 -8.84 -1.93 -8.28
N TRP A 141 -9.58 -1.37 -7.31
CA TRP A 141 -9.08 -0.25 -6.53
C TRP A 141 -7.84 -0.61 -5.72
N VAL A 142 -7.74 -1.85 -5.22
CA VAL A 142 -6.55 -2.28 -4.50
C VAL A 142 -5.30 -2.32 -5.39
N LEU A 143 -5.45 -2.54 -6.69
CA LEU A 143 -4.38 -2.47 -7.70
C LEU A 143 -4.06 -1.04 -8.15
N GLY A 144 -4.81 -0.03 -7.68
CA GLY A 144 -4.66 1.36 -8.10
C GLY A 144 -5.27 1.67 -9.46
N VAL A 145 -6.29 0.92 -9.89
CA VAL A 145 -7.00 1.11 -11.15
C VAL A 145 -8.51 1.19 -10.93
N PRO A 146 -9.26 1.90 -11.78
CA PRO A 146 -10.72 1.92 -11.70
C PRO A 146 -11.33 0.59 -12.14
N ASP A 147 -12.50 0.27 -11.61
CA ASP A 147 -13.37 -0.78 -12.11
C ASP A 147 -13.83 -0.41 -13.54
N PRO A 148 -13.59 -1.26 -14.55
CA PRO A 148 -13.98 -0.97 -15.92
C PRO A 148 -15.50 -0.88 -16.12
N ALA A 149 -16.30 -1.40 -15.20
CA ALA A 149 -17.77 -1.43 -15.30
C ALA A 149 -18.43 -0.05 -15.09
N ALA A 150 -17.71 0.95 -14.58
CA ALA A 150 -18.29 2.26 -14.29
C ALA A 150 -17.31 3.41 -14.59
N PRO A 151 -17.81 4.61 -14.92
CA PRO A 151 -16.97 5.81 -15.07
C PRO A 151 -16.20 6.14 -13.79
N ALA A 152 -14.97 6.66 -13.97
CA ALA A 152 -14.13 7.07 -12.87
C ALA A 152 -13.37 8.35 -13.19
N ALA A 153 -13.12 9.17 -12.17
CA ALA A 153 -12.16 10.27 -12.22
C ALA A 153 -10.84 9.82 -11.53
N VAL A 154 -9.72 10.12 -12.17
CA VAL A 154 -8.39 9.69 -11.70
C VAL A 154 -7.43 10.88 -11.70
N GLN A 155 -6.68 11.06 -10.63
CA GLN A 155 -5.56 11.98 -10.55
C GLN A 155 -4.26 11.18 -10.47
N LEU A 156 -3.23 11.65 -11.19
CA LEU A 156 -1.94 10.99 -11.29
C LEU A 156 -0.84 11.87 -10.69
N ASP A 157 0.22 11.23 -10.20
CA ASP A 157 1.47 11.92 -9.86
C ASP A 157 2.38 12.06 -11.10
N SER A 158 3.53 12.69 -10.91
CA SER A 158 4.55 12.86 -11.96
C SER A 158 5.13 11.54 -12.49
N GLN A 159 4.96 10.44 -11.75
CA GLN A 159 5.37 9.09 -12.13
C GLN A 159 4.23 8.26 -12.74
N GLN A 160 3.14 8.92 -13.14
CA GLN A 160 1.97 8.27 -13.73
C GLN A 160 1.30 7.24 -12.82
N ARG A 161 1.41 7.39 -11.48
CA ARG A 161 0.70 6.56 -10.49
C ARG A 161 -0.54 7.31 -9.99
N VAL A 162 -1.59 6.57 -9.69
CA VAL A 162 -2.84 7.15 -9.17
C VAL A 162 -2.62 7.69 -7.77
N THR A 163 -2.92 8.96 -7.55
CA THR A 163 -2.96 9.57 -6.22
C THR A 163 -4.35 9.61 -5.63
N GLN A 164 -5.35 9.77 -6.51
CA GLN A 164 -6.76 9.76 -6.12
C GLN A 164 -7.60 9.13 -7.24
N LEU A 165 -8.58 8.35 -6.85
CA LEU A 165 -9.61 7.77 -7.70
C LEU A 165 -10.99 8.03 -7.09
N THR A 166 -11.93 8.50 -7.92
CA THR A 166 -13.34 8.67 -7.52
C THR A 166 -14.21 7.82 -8.42
N GLN A 167 -14.98 6.91 -7.83
CA GLN A 167 -15.86 5.99 -8.56
C GLN A 167 -16.99 5.48 -7.67
N ASN A 168 -18.18 5.34 -8.20
CA ASN A 168 -19.36 4.79 -7.51
C ASN A 168 -19.64 5.47 -6.14
N GLY A 169 -19.37 6.78 -6.04
CA GLY A 169 -19.53 7.54 -4.80
C GLY A 169 -18.42 7.32 -3.77
N TRP A 170 -17.41 6.52 -4.08
CA TRP A 170 -16.22 6.35 -3.27
C TRP A 170 -15.10 7.26 -3.76
N GLN A 171 -14.34 7.81 -2.81
CA GLN A 171 -13.05 8.43 -3.03
C GLN A 171 -11.97 7.53 -2.44
N ILE A 172 -10.97 7.20 -3.24
CA ILE A 172 -9.83 6.38 -2.85
C ILE A 172 -8.56 7.21 -2.98
N ASP A 173 -7.86 7.45 -1.88
CA ASP A 173 -6.58 8.16 -1.85
C ASP A 173 -5.45 7.15 -1.70
N TYR A 174 -4.45 7.23 -2.57
CA TYR A 174 -3.25 6.40 -2.57
C TYR A 174 -2.06 7.23 -2.10
N THR A 175 -1.55 6.93 -0.91
CA THR A 175 -0.49 7.75 -0.29
C THR A 175 0.87 7.09 -0.29
N ALA A 176 0.95 5.79 -0.59
CA ALA A 176 2.22 5.09 -0.76
C ALA A 176 2.07 3.93 -1.75
N TYR A 177 3.15 3.68 -2.46
CA TYR A 177 3.34 2.57 -3.39
C TYR A 177 4.56 1.75 -2.97
N MET A 178 4.63 0.50 -3.41
CA MET A 178 5.79 -0.38 -3.21
C MET A 178 6.13 -1.11 -4.52
N PRO A 179 7.41 -1.44 -4.75
CA PRO A 179 7.81 -2.20 -5.92
C PRO A 179 7.38 -3.67 -5.77
N VAL A 180 6.82 -4.24 -6.85
CA VAL A 180 6.40 -5.64 -6.93
C VAL A 180 6.78 -6.15 -8.32
N GLY A 181 7.90 -6.84 -8.42
CA GLY A 181 8.48 -7.19 -9.72
C GLY A 181 8.83 -5.92 -10.52
N ALA A 182 8.28 -5.81 -11.72
CA ALA A 182 8.45 -4.63 -12.57
C ALA A 182 7.42 -3.52 -12.30
N GLU A 183 6.40 -3.78 -11.46
CA GLU A 183 5.30 -2.88 -11.20
C GLU A 183 5.46 -2.12 -9.87
N TRP A 184 4.74 -1.01 -9.75
CA TRP A 184 4.53 -0.29 -8.51
C TRP A 184 3.07 -0.41 -8.11
N LEU A 185 2.79 -1.18 -7.06
CA LEU A 185 1.43 -1.38 -6.56
C LEU A 185 1.17 -0.59 -5.27
N PRO A 186 -0.09 -0.25 -4.99
CA PRO A 186 -0.45 0.48 -3.78
C PRO A 186 0.00 -0.24 -2.50
N ARG A 187 0.61 0.51 -1.60
CA ARG A 187 0.97 0.07 -0.26
C ARG A 187 0.04 0.62 0.80
N LEU A 188 -0.39 1.87 0.62
CA LEU A 188 -1.28 2.56 1.57
C LEU A 188 -2.38 3.26 0.81
N LEU A 189 -3.61 2.86 1.07
CA LEU A 189 -4.80 3.45 0.48
C LEU A 189 -5.87 3.70 1.55
N THR A 190 -6.66 4.74 1.33
CA THR A 190 -7.79 5.08 2.18
C THR A 190 -9.02 5.30 1.30
N LEU A 191 -10.07 4.53 1.55
CA LEU A 191 -11.36 4.67 0.88
C LEU A 191 -12.30 5.47 1.79
N ARG A 192 -13.07 6.38 1.20
CA ARG A 192 -14.07 7.19 1.90
C ARG A 192 -15.37 7.25 1.12
N ARG A 193 -16.47 7.12 1.85
CA ARG A 193 -17.82 7.35 1.34
C ARG A 193 -18.71 7.75 2.51
N GLN A 194 -19.28 8.95 2.48
CA GLN A 194 -20.07 9.48 3.61
C GLN A 194 -19.28 9.39 4.94
N ASP A 195 -19.82 8.71 5.95
CA ASP A 195 -19.22 8.47 7.26
C ASP A 195 -18.33 7.21 7.33
N VAL A 196 -18.22 6.48 6.22
CA VAL A 196 -17.37 5.28 6.11
C VAL A 196 -15.96 5.66 5.72
N ARG A 197 -14.99 5.14 6.46
CA ARG A 197 -13.57 5.22 6.15
C ARG A 197 -12.91 3.85 6.28
N VAL A 198 -12.31 3.37 5.22
CA VAL A 198 -11.51 2.13 5.20
C VAL A 198 -10.07 2.49 4.88
N ARG A 199 -9.16 2.22 5.79
CA ARG A 199 -7.71 2.37 5.56
C ARG A 199 -7.09 0.99 5.42
N MET A 200 -6.34 0.79 4.35
CA MET A 200 -5.66 -0.46 4.06
C MET A 200 -4.15 -0.21 3.97
N VAL A 201 -3.39 -1.04 4.65
CA VAL A 201 -1.92 -1.10 4.56
C VAL A 201 -1.56 -2.47 4.02
N VAL A 202 -0.94 -2.51 2.84
CA VAL A 202 -0.44 -3.74 2.23
C VAL A 202 1.00 -3.93 2.68
N ASP A 203 1.26 -5.06 3.31
CA ASP A 203 2.60 -5.44 3.79
C ASP A 203 3.36 -6.27 2.73
N GLY A 204 2.64 -6.98 1.84
CA GLY A 204 3.23 -7.76 0.75
C GLY A 204 2.23 -8.15 -0.33
N TRP A 205 2.74 -8.29 -1.55
CA TRP A 205 2.03 -8.72 -2.76
C TRP A 205 2.59 -10.03 -3.30
N GLN A 206 1.74 -10.78 -3.99
CA GLN A 206 2.05 -11.99 -4.77
C GLN A 206 1.35 -11.84 -6.13
N LEU A 207 2.09 -11.86 -7.23
CA LEU A 207 1.60 -11.81 -8.61
C LEU A 207 1.85 -13.13 -9.34
#